data_07b4aaf33ed5b7a6de811da4c5220395
#
_entry.id   07b4aaf33ed5b7a6de811da4c5220395
#
_cell.length_a   1.000
_cell.length_b   1.000
_cell.length_c   1.000
_cell.angle_alpha   90.00
_cell.angle_beta   90.00
_cell.angle_gamma   90.00
#
_symmetry.space_group_name_H-M   'P 1'
#
loop_
_entity.id
_entity.type
_entity.pdbx_description
1 polymer ?
#
loop_
_entity_poly.entity_id
_entity_poly.type
_entity_poly.pdbx_seq_one_letter_code
_entity_poly.pdbx_strand_id
1 'polypeptide(L)'
;RNKMEFSFGDEYKDGPLSLGLHKKGSTYDVLTACDCKIVHEDFTKILTCVLAYFKERNASYYHKISHEGYLRHLLVRRAENTGEILVNLVTTSQEEWDLMPLVQEVLGLPLEGKVVGFLHIINDSLADVVKSDETKVLYGQDYFYEELLGLKFKITPFSFFQTNSLGAEVLYQTAREF
;
A
#
# COMPACT_ATOMS: atom_id res chain seq x y z
N ARG A 1 10.49 -3.65 -6.97
CA ARG A 1 9.04 -3.57 -7.28
C ARG A 1 8.52 -2.15 -7.09
N ASN A 2 7.54 -1.76 -7.87
CA ASN A 2 6.91 -0.44 -7.82
C ASN A 2 5.50 -0.44 -7.19
N LYS A 3 5.01 -1.62 -6.78
CA LYS A 3 3.71 -1.81 -6.12
C LYS A 3 3.82 -2.87 -5.04
N MET A 4 3.28 -2.56 -3.85
CA MET A 4 3.13 -3.53 -2.75
C MET A 4 1.76 -3.40 -2.11
N GLU A 5 1.15 -4.54 -1.86
CA GLU A 5 -0.08 -4.70 -1.08
C GLU A 5 0.28 -5.36 0.26
N PHE A 6 0.51 -4.54 1.28
CA PHE A 6 0.77 -5.04 2.62
C PHE A 6 -0.55 -5.35 3.32
N SER A 7 -0.58 -6.43 4.07
CA SER A 7 -1.75 -6.83 4.87
C SER A 7 -1.56 -6.48 6.33
N PHE A 8 -2.62 -6.01 6.98
CA PHE A 8 -2.68 -5.93 8.44
C PHE A 8 -3.08 -7.29 9.01
N GLY A 9 -2.53 -7.64 10.15
CA GLY A 9 -2.81 -8.89 10.84
C GLY A 9 -1.98 -9.04 12.10
N ASP A 10 -1.73 -10.28 12.48
CA ASP A 10 -0.81 -10.67 13.52
C ASP A 10 0.14 -11.79 13.04
N GLU A 11 1.29 -11.91 13.66
CA GLU A 11 2.25 -12.97 13.34
C GLU A 11 1.82 -14.32 13.93
N TYR A 12 1.09 -14.28 15.03
CA TYR A 12 0.49 -15.42 15.71
C TYR A 12 -0.81 -14.98 16.38
N LYS A 13 -1.69 -15.92 16.62
CA LYS A 13 -3.03 -15.64 17.18
C LYS A 13 -2.96 -14.77 18.43
N ASP A 14 -3.73 -13.69 18.43
CA ASP A 14 -3.81 -12.68 19.50
C ASP A 14 -2.47 -11.96 19.78
N GLY A 15 -1.56 -11.95 18.81
CA GLY A 15 -0.31 -11.21 18.87
C GLY A 15 -0.49 -9.69 18.59
N PRO A 16 0.60 -8.93 18.68
CA PRO A 16 0.57 -7.50 18.37
C PRO A 16 0.26 -7.27 16.90
N LEU A 17 -0.28 -6.09 16.59
CA LEU A 17 -0.56 -5.69 15.21
C LEU A 17 0.70 -5.77 14.35
N SER A 18 0.59 -6.45 13.23
CA SER A 18 1.63 -6.56 12.20
C SER A 18 1.16 -5.94 10.89
N LEU A 19 2.09 -5.46 10.10
CA LEU A 19 1.83 -4.96 8.75
C LEU A 19 2.91 -5.47 7.80
N GLY A 20 2.52 -6.25 6.81
CA GLY A 20 3.49 -6.83 5.89
C GLY A 20 2.92 -7.90 4.98
N LEU A 21 3.60 -9.03 4.90
CA LEU A 21 3.28 -10.12 3.99
C LEU A 21 2.86 -11.38 4.75
N HIS A 22 1.98 -12.16 4.13
CA HIS A 22 1.58 -13.45 4.70
C HIS A 22 2.78 -14.39 4.81
N LYS A 23 2.86 -15.06 5.96
CA LYS A 23 3.86 -16.10 6.20
C LYS A 23 3.67 -17.27 5.22
N LYS A 24 4.77 -17.78 4.69
CA LYS A 24 4.72 -18.94 3.79
C LYS A 24 4.02 -20.12 4.48
N GLY A 25 2.99 -20.65 3.83
CA GLY A 25 2.21 -21.77 4.35
C GLY A 25 1.12 -21.39 5.35
N SER A 26 0.94 -20.11 5.64
CA SER A 26 -0.16 -19.60 6.46
C SER A 26 -1.03 -18.61 5.68
N THR A 27 -2.34 -18.72 5.85
CA THR A 27 -3.31 -17.78 5.27
C THR A 27 -3.59 -16.60 6.21
N TYR A 28 -3.29 -16.77 7.50
CA TYR A 28 -3.67 -15.82 8.56
C TYR A 28 -2.49 -15.02 9.09
N ASP A 29 -1.34 -15.66 9.25
CA ASP A 29 -0.19 -15.02 9.88
C ASP A 29 0.48 -14.00 8.96
N VAL A 30 0.71 -12.79 9.48
CA VAL A 30 1.33 -11.68 8.76
C VAL A 30 2.65 -11.33 9.43
N LEU A 31 3.73 -11.40 8.65
CA LEU A 31 5.07 -10.98 9.07
C LEU A 31 5.27 -9.51 8.71
N THR A 32 5.70 -8.71 9.68
CA THR A 32 6.03 -7.30 9.43
C THR A 32 7.20 -7.19 8.45
N ALA A 33 7.04 -6.35 7.43
CA ALA A 33 7.96 -6.23 6.30
C ALA A 33 8.78 -4.91 6.33
N CYS A 34 9.21 -4.48 7.52
CA CYS A 34 9.92 -3.20 7.71
C CYS A 34 11.33 -3.17 7.08
N ASP A 35 11.92 -4.31 6.75
CA ASP A 35 13.25 -4.45 6.14
C ASP A 35 13.22 -5.20 4.79
N CYS A 36 12.10 -5.13 4.09
CA CYS A 36 11.91 -5.75 2.78
C CYS A 36 12.92 -5.22 1.75
N LYS A 37 13.68 -6.12 1.11
CA LYS A 37 14.76 -5.77 0.17
C LYS A 37 14.33 -5.71 -1.31
N ILE A 38 13.10 -6.11 -1.62
CA ILE A 38 12.61 -6.12 -3.02
C ILE A 38 11.92 -4.83 -3.44
N VAL A 39 11.82 -3.87 -2.51
CA VAL A 39 11.23 -2.55 -2.74
C VAL A 39 12.18 -1.44 -2.35
N HIS A 40 11.91 -0.25 -2.86
CA HIS A 40 12.61 0.96 -2.43
C HIS A 40 12.36 1.23 -0.94
N GLU A 41 13.32 1.83 -0.24
CA GLU A 41 13.21 2.14 1.19
C GLU A 41 12.03 3.06 1.54
N ASP A 42 11.53 3.85 0.61
CA ASP A 42 10.33 4.66 0.82
C ASP A 42 9.12 3.81 1.22
N PHE A 43 8.98 2.60 0.65
CA PHE A 43 7.92 1.66 1.02
C PHE A 43 8.01 1.24 2.49
N THR A 44 9.20 0.90 2.95
CA THR A 44 9.40 0.43 4.33
C THR A 44 9.29 1.56 5.34
N LYS A 45 9.69 2.77 4.98
CA LYS A 45 9.47 3.98 5.81
C LYS A 45 7.99 4.28 5.99
N ILE A 46 7.20 4.22 4.91
CA ILE A 46 5.75 4.42 4.96
C ILE A 46 5.08 3.31 5.78
N LEU A 47 5.43 2.05 5.54
CA LEU A 47 4.91 0.90 6.29
C LEU A 47 5.17 1.08 7.79
N THR A 48 6.39 1.40 8.17
CA THR A 48 6.79 1.54 9.58
C THR A 48 6.02 2.68 10.26
N CYS A 49 5.84 3.81 9.59
CA CYS A 49 5.06 4.93 10.07
C CYS A 49 3.59 4.56 10.30
N VAL A 50 2.96 3.93 9.31
CA VAL A 50 1.55 3.52 9.36
C VAL A 50 1.33 2.47 10.45
N LEU A 51 2.21 1.47 10.55
CA LEU A 51 2.13 0.45 11.60
C LEU A 51 2.23 1.07 13.00
N ALA A 52 3.22 1.91 13.24
CA ALA A 52 3.42 2.57 14.53
C ALA A 52 2.20 3.42 14.92
N TYR A 53 1.65 4.17 13.97
CA TYR A 53 0.46 4.99 14.19
C TYR A 53 -0.73 4.18 14.73
N PHE A 54 -1.06 3.08 14.08
CA PHE A 54 -2.20 2.26 14.48
C PHE A 54 -1.91 1.37 15.68
N LYS A 55 -0.67 0.91 15.84
CA LYS A 55 -0.25 0.10 16.99
C LYS A 55 -0.35 0.89 18.30
N GLU A 56 0.09 2.15 18.31
CA GLU A 56 -0.02 3.05 19.48
C GLU A 56 -1.48 3.33 19.86
N ARG A 57 -2.40 3.27 18.92
CA ARG A 57 -3.84 3.53 19.11
C ARG A 57 -4.68 2.27 19.29
N ASN A 58 -4.04 1.11 19.38
CA ASN A 58 -4.70 -0.20 19.54
C ASN A 58 -5.80 -0.44 18.47
N ALA A 59 -5.55 -0.04 17.23
CA ALA A 59 -6.49 -0.23 16.14
C ALA A 59 -6.70 -1.71 15.84
N SER A 60 -7.95 -2.08 15.57
CA SER A 60 -8.30 -3.43 15.15
C SER A 60 -7.95 -3.68 13.68
N TYR A 61 -7.66 -4.93 13.34
CA TYR A 61 -7.57 -5.36 11.95
C TYR A 61 -8.71 -6.33 11.61
N TYR A 62 -9.04 -6.42 10.32
CA TYR A 62 -10.11 -7.28 9.84
C TYR A 62 -9.72 -8.75 9.93
N HIS A 63 -10.52 -9.53 10.67
CA HIS A 63 -10.36 -10.97 10.83
C HIS A 63 -11.16 -11.73 9.77
N LYS A 64 -10.49 -12.57 9.01
CA LYS A 64 -11.10 -13.34 7.90
C LYS A 64 -12.17 -14.35 8.34
N ILE A 65 -12.12 -14.79 9.59
CA ILE A 65 -13.07 -15.79 10.14
C ILE A 65 -14.28 -15.09 10.73
N SER A 66 -14.10 -14.12 11.60
CA SER A 66 -15.19 -13.40 12.27
C SER A 66 -15.81 -12.32 11.40
N HIS A 67 -15.12 -11.86 10.35
CA HIS A 67 -15.49 -10.74 9.50
C HIS A 67 -15.64 -9.42 10.26
N GLU A 68 -14.90 -9.28 11.34
CA GLU A 68 -14.88 -8.09 12.19
C GLU A 68 -13.49 -7.44 12.20
N GLY A 69 -13.46 -6.12 12.33
CA GLY A 69 -12.24 -5.32 12.43
C GLY A 69 -12.17 -4.21 11.38
N TYR A 70 -11.19 -3.33 11.53
CA TYR A 70 -11.10 -2.10 10.76
C TYR A 70 -10.05 -2.15 9.64
N LEU A 71 -8.78 -2.36 10.01
CA LEU A 71 -7.65 -2.30 9.06
C LEU A 71 -7.57 -3.54 8.18
N ARG A 72 -7.41 -3.36 6.88
CA ARG A 72 -7.27 -4.47 5.91
C ARG A 72 -5.93 -4.47 5.23
N HIS A 73 -5.62 -3.45 4.43
CA HIS A 73 -4.41 -3.40 3.60
C HIS A 73 -3.81 -2.00 3.56
N LEU A 74 -2.52 -1.96 3.31
CA LEU A 74 -1.80 -0.77 2.89
C LEU A 74 -1.25 -1.03 1.48
N LEU A 75 -1.82 -0.36 0.49
CA LEU A 75 -1.37 -0.42 -0.90
C LEU A 75 -0.50 0.79 -1.20
N VAL A 76 0.77 0.56 -1.50
CA VAL A 76 1.71 1.62 -1.87
C VAL A 76 2.19 1.40 -3.30
N ARG A 77 2.13 2.44 -4.10
CA ARG A 77 2.70 2.49 -5.45
C ARG A 77 3.72 3.61 -5.54
N ARG A 78 4.86 3.33 -6.12
CA ARG A 78 5.95 4.30 -6.31
C ARG A 78 6.49 4.18 -7.73
N ALA A 79 6.50 5.30 -8.44
CA ALA A 79 7.14 5.39 -9.73
C ALA A 79 8.66 5.35 -9.57
N GLU A 80 9.33 4.57 -10.40
CA GLU A 80 10.78 4.43 -10.38
C GLU A 80 11.48 5.69 -10.93
N ASN A 81 11.01 6.18 -12.06
CA ASN A 81 11.67 7.27 -12.77
C ASN A 81 11.19 8.66 -12.32
N THR A 82 9.93 8.83 -11.96
CA THR A 82 9.41 10.13 -11.47
C THR A 82 9.53 10.28 -9.95
N GLY A 83 9.59 9.17 -9.22
CA GLY A 83 9.59 9.18 -7.75
C GLY A 83 8.25 9.52 -7.11
N GLU A 84 7.18 9.63 -7.90
CA GLU A 84 5.84 9.89 -7.37
C GLU A 84 5.29 8.68 -6.61
N ILE A 85 4.67 8.93 -5.45
CA ILE A 85 4.15 7.90 -4.55
C ILE A 85 2.66 8.12 -4.32
N LEU A 86 1.89 7.03 -4.43
CA LEU A 86 0.48 6.97 -4.09
C LEU A 86 0.28 6.00 -2.93
N VAL A 87 -0.23 6.50 -1.81
CA VAL A 87 -0.50 5.72 -0.60
C VAL A 87 -1.98 5.46 -0.48
N ASN A 88 -2.39 4.22 -0.26
CA ASN A 88 -3.78 3.82 -0.15
C ASN A 88 -3.96 2.97 1.11
N LEU A 89 -4.74 3.47 2.05
CA LEU A 89 -5.15 2.73 3.23
C LEU A 89 -6.51 2.08 2.96
N VAL A 90 -6.58 0.77 3.07
CA VAL A 90 -7.81 -0.01 2.86
C VAL A 90 -8.34 -0.48 4.22
N THR A 91 -9.58 -0.13 4.51
CA THR A 91 -10.27 -0.46 5.76
C THR A 91 -11.67 -1.00 5.48
N THR A 92 -12.33 -1.51 6.53
CA THR A 92 -13.78 -1.71 6.52
C THR A 92 -14.51 -0.43 6.91
N SER A 93 -15.83 -0.41 6.74
CA SER A 93 -16.71 0.67 7.23
C SER A 93 -17.14 0.49 8.69
N GLN A 94 -16.62 -0.53 9.40
CA GLN A 94 -17.07 -0.89 10.75
C GLN A 94 -16.66 0.13 11.82
N GLU A 95 -15.61 0.91 11.58
CA GLU A 95 -15.16 1.99 12.47
C GLU A 95 -14.92 3.26 11.65
N GLU A 96 -15.04 4.39 12.31
CA GLU A 96 -14.69 5.70 11.75
C GLU A 96 -13.48 6.29 12.48
N TRP A 97 -12.48 6.69 11.70
CA TRP A 97 -11.26 7.31 12.21
C TRP A 97 -11.02 8.65 11.49
N ASP A 98 -10.56 9.64 12.23
CA ASP A 98 -9.92 10.80 11.63
C ASP A 98 -8.50 10.40 11.21
N LEU A 99 -8.29 10.22 9.91
CA LEU A 99 -7.02 9.79 9.34
C LEU A 99 -6.08 10.95 8.97
N MET A 100 -6.52 12.19 9.13
CA MET A 100 -5.70 13.35 8.77
C MET A 100 -4.39 13.43 9.58
N PRO A 101 -4.34 13.09 10.88
CA PRO A 101 -3.07 13.03 11.60
C PRO A 101 -2.10 12.02 11.01
N LEU A 102 -2.58 10.84 10.57
CA LEU A 102 -1.76 9.85 9.87
C LEU A 102 -1.22 10.40 8.55
N VAL A 103 -2.05 11.05 7.76
CA VAL A 103 -1.64 11.69 6.51
C VAL A 103 -0.49 12.67 6.76
N GLN A 104 -0.61 13.52 7.79
CA GLN A 104 0.44 14.48 8.15
C GLN A 104 1.75 13.79 8.56
N GLU A 105 1.67 12.71 9.33
CA GLU A 105 2.86 11.94 9.71
C GLU A 105 3.56 11.32 8.48
N VAL A 106 2.80 10.76 7.55
CA VAL A 106 3.36 10.17 6.31
C VAL A 106 3.99 11.25 5.43
N LEU A 107 3.34 12.41 5.28
CA LEU A 107 3.88 13.53 4.52
C LEU A 107 5.15 14.15 5.14
N GLY A 108 5.33 14.00 6.44
CA GLY A 108 6.53 14.45 7.17
C GLY A 108 7.72 13.48 7.10
N LEU A 109 7.57 12.29 6.52
CA LEU A 109 8.66 11.32 6.42
C LEU A 109 9.79 11.79 5.49
N PRO A 110 11.06 11.44 5.80
CA PRO A 110 12.20 11.74 4.94
C PRO A 110 12.27 10.75 3.78
N LEU A 111 11.34 10.86 2.83
CA LEU A 111 11.27 10.03 1.64
C LEU A 111 12.15 10.60 0.52
N GLU A 112 12.71 9.72 -0.30
CA GLU A 112 13.41 10.12 -1.53
C GLU A 112 12.41 10.54 -2.61
N GLY A 113 11.29 9.82 -2.72
CA GLY A 113 10.17 10.19 -3.60
C GLY A 113 9.23 11.20 -2.96
N LYS A 114 8.17 11.54 -3.68
CA LYS A 114 7.14 12.50 -3.26
C LYS A 114 5.78 11.83 -3.19
N VAL A 115 5.12 11.89 -2.05
CA VAL A 115 3.72 11.48 -1.92
C VAL A 115 2.84 12.52 -2.65
N VAL A 116 2.22 12.08 -3.74
CA VAL A 116 1.31 12.92 -4.55
C VAL A 116 -0.15 12.69 -4.24
N GLY A 117 -0.47 11.61 -3.53
CA GLY A 117 -1.81 11.31 -3.08
C GLY A 117 -1.82 10.34 -1.90
N PHE A 118 -2.80 10.54 -1.03
CA PHE A 118 -3.14 9.61 0.05
C PHE A 118 -4.64 9.36 0.01
N LEU A 119 -5.03 8.11 -0.19
CA LEU A 119 -6.42 7.68 -0.34
C LEU A 119 -6.83 6.80 0.81
N HIS A 120 -8.08 6.96 1.24
CA HIS A 120 -8.77 6.01 2.10
C HIS A 120 -9.78 5.22 1.27
N ILE A 121 -9.57 3.92 1.19
CA ILE A 121 -10.40 2.99 0.42
C ILE A 121 -11.19 2.13 1.40
N ILE A 122 -12.50 2.13 1.26
CA ILE A 122 -13.40 1.27 2.03
C ILE A 122 -13.69 0.02 1.22
N ASN A 123 -13.48 -1.14 1.85
CA ASN A 123 -13.74 -2.45 1.27
C ASN A 123 -14.41 -3.34 2.32
N ASP A 124 -15.69 -3.56 2.17
CA ASP A 124 -16.50 -4.40 3.07
C ASP A 124 -16.72 -5.82 2.52
N SER A 125 -16.07 -6.19 1.41
CA SER A 125 -16.18 -7.53 0.86
C SER A 125 -15.63 -8.59 1.80
N LEU A 126 -16.24 -9.77 1.82
CA LEU A 126 -15.78 -10.91 2.61
C LEU A 126 -14.50 -11.52 2.02
N ALA A 127 -14.29 -11.35 0.72
CA ALA A 127 -13.12 -11.85 0.04
C ALA A 127 -11.87 -11.03 0.39
N ASP A 128 -10.73 -11.71 0.49
CA ASP A 128 -9.42 -11.09 0.71
C ASP A 128 -8.85 -10.53 -0.60
N VAL A 129 -9.56 -9.58 -1.14
CA VAL A 129 -9.23 -8.91 -2.41
C VAL A 129 -9.14 -7.41 -2.16
N VAL A 130 -8.08 -6.78 -2.67
CA VAL A 130 -7.96 -5.32 -2.66
C VAL A 130 -8.91 -4.75 -3.71
N LYS A 131 -10.08 -4.34 -3.22
CA LYS A 131 -11.20 -3.80 -4.00
C LYS A 131 -11.66 -2.50 -3.36
N SER A 132 -12.33 -1.66 -4.10
CA SER A 132 -12.92 -0.44 -3.58
C SER A 132 -14.44 -0.48 -3.69
N ASP A 133 -15.13 -0.32 -2.55
CA ASP A 133 -16.54 0.01 -2.50
C ASP A 133 -16.73 1.53 -2.45
N GLU A 134 -15.82 2.24 -1.78
CA GLU A 134 -15.76 3.69 -1.74
C GLU A 134 -14.30 4.16 -1.66
N THR A 135 -13.95 5.23 -2.34
CA THR A 135 -12.63 5.85 -2.29
C THR A 135 -12.75 7.32 -1.90
N LYS A 136 -12.00 7.72 -0.86
CA LYS A 136 -11.88 9.11 -0.41
C LYS A 136 -10.45 9.60 -0.62
N VAL A 137 -10.28 10.74 -1.28
CA VAL A 137 -8.98 11.39 -1.41
C VAL A 137 -8.75 12.25 -0.17
N LEU A 138 -7.81 11.85 0.69
CA LEU A 138 -7.47 12.57 1.91
C LEU A 138 -6.41 13.64 1.66
N TYR A 139 -5.54 13.43 0.67
CA TYR A 139 -4.51 14.36 0.27
C TYR A 139 -4.19 14.20 -1.21
N GLY A 140 -3.95 15.32 -1.90
CA GLY A 140 -3.47 15.35 -3.28
C GLY A 140 -4.47 14.79 -4.27
N GLN A 141 -4.02 13.82 -5.05
CA GLN A 141 -4.76 13.25 -6.17
C GLN A 141 -4.84 11.72 -6.08
N ASP A 142 -5.73 11.12 -6.86
CA ASP A 142 -5.97 9.66 -6.90
C ASP A 142 -5.18 8.95 -8.01
N TYR A 143 -4.14 9.58 -8.53
CA TYR A 143 -3.26 9.03 -9.54
C TYR A 143 -1.82 9.54 -9.35
N PHE A 144 -0.89 8.88 -10.01
CA PHE A 144 0.49 9.32 -10.16
C PHE A 144 0.98 9.03 -11.57
N TYR A 145 2.13 9.59 -11.92
CA TYR A 145 2.74 9.36 -13.22
C TYR A 145 4.03 8.56 -13.09
N GLU A 146 4.17 7.57 -13.96
CA GLU A 146 5.45 6.91 -14.25
C GLU A 146 5.90 7.28 -15.65
N GLU A 147 7.19 7.30 -15.86
CA GLU A 147 7.78 7.54 -17.17
C GLU A 147 8.65 6.37 -17.59
N LEU A 148 8.35 5.74 -18.72
CA LEU A 148 9.11 4.65 -19.32
C LEU A 148 9.40 4.97 -20.78
N LEU A 149 10.69 4.88 -21.19
CA LEU A 149 11.12 5.10 -22.57
C LEU A 149 10.59 6.41 -23.19
N GLY A 150 10.53 7.48 -22.40
CA GLY A 150 10.01 8.78 -22.81
C GLY A 150 8.50 8.88 -22.89
N LEU A 151 7.76 7.84 -22.52
CA LEU A 151 6.29 7.84 -22.47
C LEU A 151 5.81 8.02 -21.01
N LYS A 152 4.82 8.90 -20.85
CA LYS A 152 4.20 9.20 -19.56
C LYS A 152 2.94 8.39 -19.36
N PHE A 153 2.91 7.60 -18.27
CA PHE A 153 1.77 6.75 -17.91
C PHE A 153 1.06 7.29 -16.67
N LYS A 154 -0.23 7.53 -16.80
CA LYS A 154 -1.10 7.85 -15.66
C LYS A 154 -1.56 6.56 -14.99
N ILE A 155 -1.26 6.40 -13.70
CA ILE A 155 -1.52 5.19 -12.94
C ILE A 155 -2.43 5.52 -11.77
N THR A 156 -3.52 4.75 -11.63
CA THR A 156 -4.46 4.82 -10.50
C THR A 156 -4.20 3.67 -9.51
N PRO A 157 -4.83 3.64 -8.32
CA PRO A 157 -4.60 2.57 -7.34
C PRO A 157 -4.75 1.15 -7.92
N PHE A 158 -5.74 0.95 -8.79
CA PHE A 158 -6.10 -0.37 -9.33
C PHE A 158 -5.74 -0.58 -10.80
N SER A 159 -5.11 0.40 -11.46
CA SER A 159 -4.63 0.23 -12.83
C SER A 159 -3.60 -0.91 -12.90
N PHE A 160 -3.70 -1.75 -13.92
CA PHE A 160 -2.61 -2.65 -14.24
C PHE A 160 -1.40 -1.83 -14.71
N PHE A 161 -0.25 -2.15 -14.15
CA PHE A 161 1.05 -1.66 -14.60
C PHE A 161 2.12 -2.68 -14.22
N GLN A 162 3.13 -2.87 -15.06
CA GLN A 162 4.21 -3.82 -14.76
C GLN A 162 4.91 -3.45 -13.45
N THR A 163 4.99 -4.40 -12.51
CA THR A 163 5.50 -4.15 -11.16
C THR A 163 7.01 -3.93 -11.07
N ASN A 164 7.73 -4.20 -12.16
CA ASN A 164 9.14 -3.91 -12.32
C ASN A 164 9.34 -2.93 -13.49
N SER A 165 9.45 -1.64 -13.20
CA SER A 165 9.57 -0.60 -14.22
C SER A 165 10.81 -0.77 -15.09
N LEU A 166 11.97 -1.07 -14.50
CA LEU A 166 13.23 -1.27 -15.26
C LEU A 166 13.13 -2.52 -16.17
N GLY A 167 12.54 -3.60 -15.67
CA GLY A 167 12.27 -4.80 -16.48
C GLY A 167 11.25 -4.53 -17.59
N ALA A 168 10.26 -3.68 -17.35
CA ALA A 168 9.29 -3.28 -18.36
C ALA A 168 9.94 -2.47 -19.48
N GLU A 169 10.88 -1.57 -19.16
CA GLU A 169 11.65 -0.83 -20.18
C GLU A 169 12.42 -1.77 -21.11
N VAL A 170 13.09 -2.78 -20.55
CA VAL A 170 13.80 -3.80 -21.35
C VAL A 170 12.83 -4.58 -22.24
N LEU A 171 11.69 -5.03 -21.67
CA LEU A 171 10.67 -5.75 -22.41
C LEU A 171 10.10 -4.94 -23.58
N TYR A 172 9.74 -3.68 -23.32
CA TYR A 172 9.15 -2.80 -24.34
C TYR A 172 10.17 -2.39 -25.40
N GLN A 173 11.42 -2.13 -25.01
CA GLN A 173 12.50 -1.85 -25.96
C GLN A 173 12.70 -3.05 -26.89
N THR A 174 12.79 -4.25 -26.35
CA THR A 174 12.94 -5.49 -27.15
C THR A 174 11.77 -5.66 -28.12
N ALA A 175 10.52 -5.44 -27.64
CA ALA A 175 9.35 -5.56 -28.50
C ALA A 175 9.29 -4.52 -29.63
N ARG A 176 9.91 -3.34 -29.43
CA ARG A 176 9.98 -2.28 -30.46
C ARG A 176 11.03 -2.58 -31.55
N GLU A 177 11.98 -3.45 -31.26
CA GLU A 177 13.05 -3.85 -32.20
C GLU A 177 12.62 -5.00 -33.13
N PHE A 178 11.47 -5.64 -32.85
CA PHE A 178 10.83 -6.63 -33.70
C PHE A 178 9.77 -6.00 -34.62
#